data_44a3eec3b2d850676f4bf26cfa3dea54
#
_entry.id   44a3eec3b2d850676f4bf26cfa3dea54
#
_cell.length_a   1.000
_cell.length_b   1.000
_cell.length_c   1.000
_cell.angle_alpha   90.00
_cell.angle_beta   90.00
_cell.angle_gamma   90.00
#
_symmetry.space_group_name_H-M   'P 1'
#
loop_
_entity.id
_entity.type
_entity.pdbx_description
1 polymer ?
#
loop_
_entity_poly.entity_id
_entity_poly.type
_entity_poly.pdbx_seq_one_letter_code
_entity_poly.pdbx_strand_id
1 'polypeptide(L)'
;MIPCEILNLSLVTKKYIIMIVLQVQNDEDRKKRRKGVKPTMLDQSYYETANEIISRYPLEEKSLIPIIQDIQATYRYLPPDLLDYVAKKIGITETKAYSVASFYENFSFEQKGKYVLKICDGTACHVRKSTPVLQYLRQELGLSETKQTTDDLMFTVEVVSCLGACGLAPA
;
A
#
# COMPACT_ATOMS: atom_id res chain seq x y z
N MET A 1 -9.79 10.83 25.93
CA MET A 1 -8.84 10.33 26.97
C MET A 1 -7.70 9.63 26.23
N ILE A 2 -6.49 10.16 26.30
CA ILE A 2 -5.30 9.56 25.68
C ILE A 2 -4.88 8.37 26.56
N PRO A 3 -4.76 7.14 26.04
CA PRO A 3 -4.34 5.99 26.84
C PRO A 3 -2.98 6.26 27.50
N CYS A 4 -2.83 5.88 28.76
CA CYS A 4 -1.65 6.14 29.60
C CYS A 4 -0.34 5.52 29.04
N GLU A 5 -0.44 4.55 28.14
CA GLU A 5 0.70 3.89 27.47
C GLU A 5 1.43 4.77 26.44
N ILE A 6 0.74 5.78 25.88
CA ILE A 6 1.32 6.71 24.90
C ILE A 6 2.26 7.73 25.56
N LEU A 7 2.13 7.92 26.86
CA LEU A 7 2.98 8.84 27.64
C LEU A 7 4.46 8.43 27.69
N ASN A 8 4.77 7.15 27.41
CA ASN A 8 6.12 6.60 27.44
C ASN A 8 6.89 6.59 26.11
N LEU A 9 6.28 7.07 25.01
CA LEU A 9 7.04 7.33 23.78
C LEU A 9 7.94 8.56 23.99
N SER A 10 9.18 8.49 23.50
CA SER A 10 10.08 9.64 23.57
C SER A 10 9.41 10.85 22.88
N LEU A 11 9.57 12.04 23.45
CA LEU A 11 9.06 13.32 22.91
C LEU A 11 9.45 13.53 21.44
N VAL A 12 10.59 12.97 21.03
CA VAL A 12 11.11 13.03 19.66
C VAL A 12 10.24 12.21 18.71
N THR A 13 9.88 10.98 19.08
CA THR A 13 9.05 10.09 18.24
C THR A 13 7.64 10.65 18.07
N LYS A 14 7.03 11.19 19.14
CA LYS A 14 5.73 11.89 19.07
C LYS A 14 5.78 13.09 18.13
N LYS A 15 6.84 13.89 18.24
CA LYS A 15 7.01 15.13 17.46
C LYS A 15 7.19 14.82 15.97
N TYR A 16 7.92 13.76 15.61
CA TYR A 16 8.09 13.33 14.21
C TYR A 16 6.79 12.77 13.61
N ILE A 17 6.07 11.92 14.34
CA ILE A 17 4.79 11.37 13.88
C ILE A 17 3.77 12.49 13.68
N ILE A 18 3.63 13.40 14.66
CA ILE A 18 2.74 14.55 14.59
C ILE A 18 3.16 15.47 13.43
N MET A 19 4.45 15.69 13.22
CA MET A 19 4.96 16.52 12.13
C MET A 19 4.65 15.91 10.75
N ILE A 20 4.82 14.62 10.57
CA ILE A 20 4.48 13.92 9.32
C ILE A 20 2.97 13.99 9.07
N VAL A 21 2.16 13.71 10.08
CA VAL A 21 0.69 13.74 9.96
C VAL A 21 0.19 15.18 9.72
N LEU A 22 0.72 16.18 10.42
CA LEU A 22 0.32 17.57 10.27
C LEU A 22 0.81 18.21 8.95
N GLN A 23 2.02 17.89 8.48
CA GLN A 23 2.51 18.39 7.19
C GLN A 23 1.65 17.90 6.03
N VAL A 24 1.16 16.67 6.11
CA VAL A 24 0.29 16.09 5.07
C VAL A 24 -1.16 16.59 5.22
N GLN A 25 -1.59 16.96 6.42
CA GLN A 25 -2.94 17.53 6.63
C GLN A 25 -3.12 18.92 6.00
N ASN A 26 -2.04 19.67 5.79
CA ASN A 26 -2.06 21.01 5.16
C ASN A 26 -1.99 21.00 3.64
N ASP A 27 -1.79 19.84 3.00
CA ASP A 27 -1.83 19.74 1.54
C ASP A 27 -3.26 19.98 1.03
N GLU A 28 -3.44 21.02 0.22
CA GLU A 28 -4.74 21.45 -0.36
C GLU A 28 -5.42 20.36 -1.24
N ASP A 29 -4.76 19.26 -1.53
CA ASP A 29 -5.30 18.08 -2.24
C ASP A 29 -6.43 17.37 -1.47
N ARG A 30 -6.60 17.62 -0.18
CA ARG A 30 -7.67 17.06 0.65
C ARG A 30 -9.08 17.51 0.21
N LYS A 31 -9.18 18.66 -0.43
CA LYS A 31 -10.47 19.22 -0.88
C LYS A 31 -10.99 18.63 -2.19
N LYS A 32 -10.13 18.09 -3.05
CA LYS A 32 -10.52 17.61 -4.39
C LYS A 32 -10.94 16.14 -4.45
N ARG A 33 -10.64 15.30 -3.45
CA ARG A 33 -10.86 13.84 -3.50
C ARG A 33 -11.97 13.27 -2.58
N ARG A 34 -12.89 14.09 -2.09
CA ARG A 34 -14.05 13.61 -1.30
C ARG A 34 -15.12 12.85 -2.10
N LYS A 35 -14.87 12.50 -3.34
CA LYS A 35 -15.71 11.55 -4.07
C LYS A 35 -15.02 10.20 -4.05
N GLY A 36 -15.38 9.37 -3.06
CA GLY A 36 -14.99 7.98 -2.98
C GLY A 36 -15.41 7.25 -4.24
N VAL A 37 -14.45 6.93 -5.09
CA VAL A 37 -14.64 6.01 -6.20
C VAL A 37 -14.61 4.61 -5.57
N LYS A 38 -15.80 4.04 -5.29
CA LYS A 38 -15.94 2.59 -5.20
C LYS A 38 -15.56 2.03 -6.58
N PRO A 39 -14.70 1.02 -6.68
CA PRO A 39 -14.38 0.40 -7.96
C PRO A 39 -15.59 -0.44 -8.41
N THR A 40 -16.48 0.19 -9.15
CA THR A 40 -17.54 -0.48 -9.90
C THR A 40 -17.16 -0.34 -11.37
N MET A 41 -16.70 -1.43 -11.98
CA MET A 41 -16.18 -1.57 -13.34
C MET A 41 -14.99 -0.63 -13.64
N LEU A 42 -13.87 -1.21 -14.00
CA LEU A 42 -12.70 -0.44 -14.46
C LEU A 42 -13.11 0.39 -15.67
N ASP A 43 -12.84 1.69 -15.65
CA ASP A 43 -13.04 2.57 -16.79
C ASP A 43 -12.28 2.05 -18.00
N GLN A 44 -12.79 2.28 -19.20
CA GLN A 44 -12.19 1.84 -20.46
C GLN A 44 -10.72 2.28 -20.58
N SER A 45 -10.35 3.39 -19.97
CA SER A 45 -9.00 3.90 -19.90
C SER A 45 -7.99 2.94 -19.25
N TYR A 46 -8.43 2.10 -18.29
CA TYR A 46 -7.59 1.07 -17.67
C TYR A 46 -7.19 -0.02 -18.68
N TYR A 47 -8.13 -0.44 -19.52
CA TYR A 47 -7.87 -1.45 -20.55
C TYR A 47 -7.02 -0.90 -21.69
N GLU A 48 -7.17 0.38 -22.04
CA GLU A 48 -6.35 1.05 -23.05
C GLU A 48 -4.88 1.11 -22.59
N THR A 49 -4.65 1.61 -21.37
CA THR A 49 -3.31 1.64 -20.77
C THR A 49 -2.71 0.24 -20.64
N ALA A 50 -3.52 -0.76 -20.23
CA ALA A 50 -3.06 -2.14 -20.15
C ALA A 50 -2.65 -2.67 -21.54
N ASN A 51 -3.40 -2.36 -22.59
CA ASN A 51 -3.04 -2.75 -23.97
C ASN A 51 -1.72 -2.09 -24.43
N GLU A 52 -1.49 -0.83 -24.08
CA GLU A 52 -0.23 -0.15 -24.34
C GLU A 52 0.95 -0.86 -23.64
N ILE A 53 0.75 -1.24 -22.38
CA ILE A 53 1.77 -1.99 -21.61
C ILE A 53 2.00 -3.36 -22.26
N ILE A 54 0.93 -4.12 -22.50
CA ILE A 54 1.02 -5.46 -23.11
C ILE A 54 1.73 -5.42 -24.47
N SER A 55 1.48 -4.38 -25.28
CA SER A 55 2.10 -4.26 -26.62
C SER A 55 3.62 -4.16 -26.61
N ARG A 56 4.22 -3.82 -25.48
CA ARG A 56 5.69 -3.73 -25.30
C ARG A 56 6.34 -5.10 -25.14
N TYR A 57 5.56 -6.14 -24.88
CA TYR A 57 6.05 -7.47 -24.53
C TYR A 57 5.51 -8.51 -25.51
N PRO A 58 6.27 -9.60 -25.76
CA PRO A 58 5.75 -10.73 -26.51
C PRO A 58 4.57 -11.38 -25.74
N LEU A 59 3.54 -11.84 -26.47
CA LEU A 59 2.37 -12.48 -25.87
C LEU A 59 2.71 -13.94 -25.48
N GLU A 60 3.53 -14.08 -24.46
CA GLU A 60 3.99 -15.36 -23.93
C GLU A 60 3.88 -15.40 -22.42
N GLU A 61 3.78 -16.60 -21.86
CA GLU A 61 3.68 -16.80 -20.41
C GLU A 61 4.79 -16.11 -19.61
N LYS A 62 6.03 -16.13 -20.12
CA LYS A 62 7.19 -15.48 -19.46
C LYS A 62 7.07 -13.96 -19.33
N SER A 63 6.18 -13.35 -20.12
CA SER A 63 5.93 -11.90 -20.08
C SER A 63 4.95 -11.48 -18.99
N LEU A 64 4.32 -12.42 -18.28
CA LEU A 64 3.36 -12.11 -17.22
C LEU A 64 3.97 -11.17 -16.17
N ILE A 65 5.12 -11.54 -15.59
CA ILE A 65 5.74 -10.79 -14.50
C ILE A 65 6.06 -9.35 -14.91
N PRO A 66 6.80 -9.08 -15.99
CA PRO A 66 7.08 -7.70 -16.38
C PRO A 66 5.81 -6.90 -16.73
N ILE A 67 4.80 -7.50 -17.33
CA ILE A 67 3.52 -6.82 -17.61
C ILE A 67 2.83 -6.39 -16.32
N ILE A 68 2.69 -7.29 -15.33
CA ILE A 68 2.02 -6.95 -14.06
C ILE A 68 2.87 -6.00 -13.21
N GLN A 69 4.19 -5.98 -13.36
CA GLN A 69 5.06 -4.98 -12.73
C GLN A 69 4.79 -3.58 -13.29
N ASP A 70 4.70 -3.43 -14.59
CA ASP A 70 4.39 -2.15 -15.24
C ASP A 70 2.97 -1.67 -14.89
N ILE A 71 1.99 -2.58 -14.82
CA ILE A 71 0.63 -2.28 -14.38
C ILE A 71 0.65 -1.77 -12.95
N GLN A 72 1.33 -2.48 -12.04
CA GLN A 72 1.43 -2.04 -10.65
C GLN A 72 2.20 -0.74 -10.49
N ALA A 73 3.23 -0.49 -11.27
CA ALA A 73 3.94 0.79 -11.26
C ALA A 73 3.02 1.95 -11.69
N THR A 74 2.14 1.71 -12.65
CA THR A 74 1.20 2.71 -13.17
C THR A 74 0.07 3.00 -12.19
N TYR A 75 -0.57 1.96 -11.64
CA TYR A 75 -1.75 2.11 -10.79
C TYR A 75 -1.46 2.03 -9.30
N ARG A 76 -0.25 1.62 -8.92
CA ARG A 76 0.22 1.39 -7.54
C ARG A 76 -0.43 0.19 -6.83
N TYR A 77 -1.24 -0.54 -7.55
CA TYR A 77 -1.83 -1.83 -7.15
C TYR A 77 -2.17 -2.62 -8.40
N LEU A 78 -2.53 -3.88 -8.24
CA LEU A 78 -2.89 -4.79 -9.33
C LEU A 78 -4.39 -5.06 -9.28
N PRO A 79 -5.22 -4.34 -10.07
CA PRO A 79 -6.66 -4.60 -10.12
C PRO A 79 -6.94 -6.03 -10.55
N PRO A 80 -7.78 -6.82 -9.83
CA PRO A 80 -8.08 -8.18 -10.19
C PRO A 80 -8.63 -8.32 -11.62
N ASP A 81 -9.58 -7.48 -12.02
CA ASP A 81 -10.17 -7.51 -13.36
C ASP A 81 -9.12 -7.29 -14.46
N LEU A 82 -8.10 -6.47 -14.17
CA LEU A 82 -7.02 -6.20 -15.11
C LEU A 82 -6.06 -7.39 -15.20
N LEU A 83 -5.82 -8.08 -14.08
CA LEU A 83 -5.02 -9.30 -14.07
C LEU A 83 -5.67 -10.41 -14.90
N ASP A 84 -7.00 -10.58 -14.78
CA ASP A 84 -7.78 -11.52 -15.59
C ASP A 84 -7.71 -11.16 -17.09
N TYR A 85 -7.78 -9.88 -17.40
CA TYR A 85 -7.64 -9.39 -18.77
C TYR A 85 -6.26 -9.72 -19.35
N VAL A 86 -5.19 -9.46 -18.60
CA VAL A 86 -3.82 -9.79 -19.00
C VAL A 86 -3.66 -11.30 -19.22
N ALA A 87 -4.16 -12.12 -18.28
CA ALA A 87 -4.09 -13.57 -18.39
C ALA A 87 -4.73 -14.08 -19.69
N LYS A 88 -5.91 -13.57 -20.03
CA LYS A 88 -6.61 -13.90 -21.29
C LYS A 88 -5.81 -13.46 -22.52
N LYS A 89 -5.19 -12.29 -22.49
CA LYS A 89 -4.39 -11.77 -23.62
C LYS A 89 -3.13 -12.58 -23.90
N ILE A 90 -2.44 -13.04 -22.87
CA ILE A 90 -1.22 -13.85 -23.03
C ILE A 90 -1.49 -15.36 -23.10
N GLY A 91 -2.76 -15.78 -22.99
CA GLY A 91 -3.17 -17.18 -23.19
C GLY A 91 -2.88 -18.10 -22.00
N ILE A 92 -2.86 -17.56 -20.78
CA ILE A 92 -2.72 -18.34 -19.54
C ILE A 92 -4.03 -18.38 -18.75
N THR A 93 -4.12 -19.32 -17.81
CA THR A 93 -5.28 -19.39 -16.91
C THR A 93 -5.22 -18.30 -15.86
N GLU A 94 -6.39 -17.77 -15.47
CA GLU A 94 -6.56 -16.79 -14.40
C GLU A 94 -5.90 -17.31 -13.10
N THR A 95 -6.14 -18.57 -12.75
CA THR A 95 -5.54 -19.21 -11.56
C THR A 95 -4.01 -19.11 -11.55
N LYS A 96 -3.36 -19.30 -12.71
CA LYS A 96 -1.91 -19.19 -12.83
C LYS A 96 -1.44 -17.75 -12.64
N ALA A 97 -2.15 -16.79 -13.24
CA ALA A 97 -1.85 -15.36 -13.07
C ALA A 97 -1.95 -14.95 -11.60
N TYR A 98 -3.02 -15.35 -10.90
CA TYR A 98 -3.18 -15.11 -9.47
C TYR A 98 -2.12 -15.79 -8.62
N SER A 99 -1.76 -17.04 -8.92
CA SER A 99 -0.70 -17.75 -8.20
C SER A 99 0.64 -17.03 -8.28
N VAL A 100 0.99 -16.52 -9.45
CA VAL A 100 2.21 -15.72 -9.65
C VAL A 100 2.11 -14.39 -8.90
N ALA A 101 1.01 -13.67 -9.06
CA ALA A 101 0.83 -12.35 -8.44
C ALA A 101 0.79 -12.43 -6.91
N SER A 102 0.20 -13.50 -6.33
CA SER A 102 0.15 -13.69 -4.88
C SER A 102 1.45 -14.21 -4.27
N PHE A 103 2.29 -14.86 -5.07
CA PHE A 103 3.58 -15.38 -4.60
C PHE A 103 4.59 -14.27 -4.30
N TYR A 104 4.57 -13.19 -5.08
CA TYR A 104 5.50 -12.08 -4.91
C TYR A 104 4.90 -11.00 -4.00
N GLU A 105 5.48 -10.80 -2.84
CA GLU A 105 5.07 -9.78 -1.84
C GLU A 105 5.04 -8.35 -2.39
N ASN A 106 5.77 -8.11 -3.48
CA ASN A 106 5.81 -6.79 -4.14
C ASN A 106 4.50 -6.43 -4.85
N PHE A 107 3.64 -7.40 -5.17
CA PHE A 107 2.34 -7.14 -5.77
C PHE A 107 1.27 -6.93 -4.71
N SER A 108 0.41 -5.95 -4.93
CA SER A 108 -0.71 -5.65 -4.04
C SER A 108 -2.00 -5.60 -4.83
N PHE A 109 -2.99 -6.38 -4.40
CA PHE A 109 -4.34 -6.35 -4.95
C PHE A 109 -5.18 -5.21 -4.38
N GLU A 110 -4.74 -4.62 -3.27
CA GLU A 110 -5.42 -3.52 -2.61
C GLU A 110 -4.78 -2.19 -3.00
N GLN A 111 -5.63 -1.21 -3.23
CA GLN A 111 -5.18 0.13 -3.56
C GLN A 111 -4.47 0.77 -2.37
N LYS A 112 -3.24 1.21 -2.59
CA LYS A 112 -2.44 1.90 -1.57
C LYS A 112 -2.64 3.41 -1.63
N GLY A 113 -2.56 4.03 -0.47
CA GLY A 113 -2.60 5.48 -0.34
C GLY A 113 -1.39 6.18 -0.97
N LYS A 114 -1.49 7.50 -1.10
CA LYS A 114 -0.39 8.35 -1.61
C LYS A 114 0.89 8.18 -0.78
N TYR A 115 0.74 8.06 0.54
CA TYR A 115 1.84 7.85 1.48
C TYR A 115 1.73 6.48 2.12
N VAL A 116 2.79 5.69 2.02
CA VAL A 116 2.89 4.38 2.64
C VAL A 116 3.82 4.50 3.85
N LEU A 117 3.25 4.31 5.04
CA LEU A 117 3.98 4.32 6.31
C LEU A 117 4.34 2.89 6.68
N LYS A 118 5.62 2.57 6.69
CA LYS A 118 6.11 1.24 7.06
C LYS A 118 6.57 1.24 8.50
N ILE A 119 5.96 0.40 9.32
CA ILE A 119 6.30 0.23 10.73
C ILE A 119 7.05 -1.09 10.89
N CYS A 120 8.25 -1.00 11.42
CA CYS A 120 9.07 -2.18 11.66
C CYS A 120 8.62 -2.93 12.91
N ASP A 121 8.37 -4.24 12.77
CA ASP A 121 8.09 -5.15 13.89
C ASP A 121 9.22 -6.18 14.12
N GLY A 122 10.43 -5.89 13.64
CA GLY A 122 11.62 -6.67 13.94
C GLY A 122 11.97 -6.63 15.44
N THR A 123 12.66 -7.64 15.95
CA THR A 123 12.94 -7.83 17.39
C THR A 123 13.41 -6.56 18.10
N ALA A 124 14.36 -5.82 17.53
CA ALA A 124 14.86 -4.59 18.15
C ALA A 124 13.80 -3.49 18.25
N CYS A 125 12.94 -3.34 17.22
CA CYS A 125 11.86 -2.36 17.22
C CYS A 125 10.72 -2.81 18.15
N HIS A 126 10.36 -4.08 18.14
CA HIS A 126 9.35 -4.66 19.02
C HIS A 126 9.71 -4.45 20.50
N VAL A 127 10.93 -4.82 20.91
CA VAL A 127 11.41 -4.60 22.28
C VAL A 127 11.41 -3.10 22.65
N ARG A 128 11.70 -2.23 21.70
CA ARG A 128 11.65 -0.76 21.88
C ARG A 128 10.28 -0.16 21.60
N LYS A 129 9.21 -0.98 21.67
CA LYS A 129 7.81 -0.56 21.63
C LYS A 129 7.34 0.02 20.29
N SER A 130 7.63 -0.66 19.17
CA SER A 130 7.03 -0.34 17.86
C SER A 130 5.51 -0.57 17.84
N THR A 131 5.01 -1.57 18.58
CA THR A 131 3.58 -1.88 18.66
C THR A 131 2.73 -0.69 19.16
N PRO A 132 3.06 0.02 20.25
CA PRO A 132 2.34 1.25 20.64
C PRO A 132 2.36 2.34 19.56
N VAL A 133 3.45 2.47 18.79
CA VAL A 133 3.52 3.43 17.66
C VAL A 133 2.54 3.05 16.56
N LEU A 134 2.47 1.76 16.21
CA LEU A 134 1.52 1.23 15.23
C LEU A 134 0.08 1.46 15.66
N GLN A 135 -0.25 1.15 16.93
CA GLN A 135 -1.60 1.34 17.47
C GLN A 135 -2.02 2.80 17.45
N TYR A 136 -1.12 3.69 17.84
CA TYR A 136 -1.38 5.13 17.78
C TYR A 136 -1.67 5.61 16.36
N LEU A 137 -0.82 5.21 15.38
CA LEU A 137 -1.03 5.56 13.98
C LEU A 137 -2.37 5.04 13.44
N ARG A 138 -2.72 3.79 13.75
CA ARG A 138 -4.02 3.22 13.34
C ARG A 138 -5.18 3.99 13.94
N GLN A 139 -5.10 4.36 15.21
CA GLN A 139 -6.14 5.14 15.89
C GLN A 139 -6.30 6.53 15.30
N GLU A 140 -5.21 7.26 15.08
CA GLU A 140 -5.23 8.61 14.49
C GLU A 140 -5.76 8.62 13.05
N LEU A 141 -5.45 7.59 12.28
CA LEU A 141 -5.84 7.47 10.87
C LEU A 141 -7.19 6.74 10.69
N GLY A 142 -7.83 6.27 11.76
CA GLY A 142 -9.09 5.51 11.69
C GLY A 142 -8.93 4.17 10.98
N LEU A 143 -7.78 3.51 11.15
CA LEU A 143 -7.43 2.23 10.55
C LEU A 143 -7.63 1.08 11.54
N SER A 144 -7.76 -0.14 11.01
CA SER A 144 -7.84 -1.37 11.77
C SER A 144 -6.78 -2.39 11.32
N GLU A 145 -6.77 -3.58 11.91
CA GLU A 145 -5.87 -4.65 11.45
C GLU A 145 -6.19 -5.11 10.03
N THR A 146 -7.48 -5.08 9.69
CA THR A 146 -7.97 -5.49 8.35
C THR A 146 -8.02 -4.34 7.35
N LYS A 147 -8.09 -3.08 7.82
CA LYS A 147 -8.15 -1.89 6.98
C LYS A 147 -6.86 -1.11 7.12
N GLN A 148 -5.96 -1.28 6.17
CA GLN A 148 -4.62 -0.68 6.19
C GLN A 148 -4.54 0.68 5.49
N THR A 149 -5.54 1.04 4.67
CA THR A 149 -5.57 2.27 3.87
C THR A 149 -6.74 3.16 4.29
N THR A 150 -6.51 4.47 4.39
CA THR A 150 -7.54 5.46 4.69
C THR A 150 -8.53 5.61 3.54
N ASP A 151 -9.80 5.96 3.84
CA ASP A 151 -10.85 6.10 2.82
C ASP A 151 -10.56 7.20 1.78
N ASP A 152 -9.77 8.19 2.15
CA ASP A 152 -9.32 9.26 1.27
C ASP A 152 -8.10 8.88 0.42
N LEU A 153 -7.63 7.63 0.52
CA LEU A 153 -6.44 7.10 -0.17
C LEU A 153 -5.18 7.96 0.05
N MET A 154 -5.09 8.64 1.19
CA MET A 154 -3.90 9.41 1.52
C MET A 154 -2.84 8.57 2.18
N PHE A 155 -3.21 7.72 3.14
CA PHE A 155 -2.28 6.93 3.93
C PHE A 155 -2.56 5.44 3.84
N THR A 156 -1.48 4.65 3.78
CA THR A 156 -1.49 3.21 4.04
C THR A 156 -0.48 2.92 5.14
N VAL A 157 -0.84 2.12 6.12
CA VAL A 157 0.05 1.69 7.20
C VAL A 157 0.36 0.21 7.03
N GLU A 158 1.61 -0.10 6.74
CA GLU A 158 2.11 -1.46 6.56
C GLU A 158 3.02 -1.86 7.72
N VAL A 159 2.91 -3.09 8.19
CA VAL A 159 3.85 -3.67 9.15
C VAL A 159 4.88 -4.49 8.38
N VAL A 160 6.15 -4.24 8.63
CA VAL A 160 7.24 -4.95 7.96
C VAL A 160 8.12 -5.67 8.99
N SER A 161 8.64 -6.83 8.62
CA SER A 161 9.44 -7.68 9.52
C SER A 161 10.75 -6.99 9.95
N CYS A 162 11.45 -6.30 9.05
CA CYS A 162 12.63 -5.52 9.37
C CYS A 162 12.97 -4.52 8.28
N LEU A 163 13.23 -3.25 8.69
CA LEU A 163 13.69 -2.18 7.80
C LEU A 163 15.20 -2.05 7.70
N GLY A 164 15.96 -2.83 8.50
CA GLY A 164 17.41 -2.71 8.57
C GLY A 164 17.93 -1.52 9.39
N ALA A 165 17.06 -0.69 9.96
CA ALA A 165 17.40 0.52 10.71
C ALA A 165 17.43 0.29 12.24
N CYS A 166 17.92 -0.86 12.71
CA CYS A 166 17.84 -1.27 14.12
C CYS A 166 18.49 -0.29 15.11
N GLY A 167 19.48 0.49 14.67
CA GLY A 167 20.11 1.53 15.50
C GLY A 167 19.16 2.71 15.81
N LEU A 168 18.14 2.92 14.99
CA LEU A 168 17.15 3.99 15.13
C LEU A 168 15.82 3.49 15.76
N ALA A 169 15.79 2.24 16.21
CA ALA A 169 14.57 1.64 16.74
C ALA A 169 13.94 2.47 17.87
N PRO A 170 12.60 2.60 17.93
CA PRO A 170 11.61 2.02 17.02
C PRO A 170 11.49 2.82 15.71
N ALA A 171 11.35 2.12 14.56
CA ALA A 171 11.30 2.71 13.23
C ALA A 171 10.06 2.20 12.46
#